data_7c46077d5d2bfa4aef6e460d0b45c67b
#
_entry.id   7c46077d5d2bfa4aef6e460d0b45c67b
#
_cell.length_a   1.000
_cell.length_b   1.000
_cell.length_c   1.000
_cell.angle_alpha   90.00
_cell.angle_beta   90.00
_cell.angle_gamma   90.00
#
_symmetry.space_group_name_H-M   'P 1'
#
loop_
_entity.id
_entity.type
_entity.pdbx_description
1 polymer ?
#
loop_
_entity_poly.entity_id
_entity_poly.type
_entity_poly.pdbx_seq_one_letter_code
_entity_poly.pdbx_strand_id
1 'polypeptide(L)'
;PFRPRCPLAYDRCVTEEPALEHVGVEHSAACHRSAELVDVGIELYEPTWVDTADFADAQAPEPAVLAAAHNGAATARPAGEPADGRVMQVTNLVKHFPIRGGGLIRHQVGEAHAVCGVSFDLHRHETLGLVGESGCGKSTTARTVLQLLKATSGSVRFEDQELTTQSRKDLRPLRQQIQVVFQDPYASLDPRMPVGDIVAEPLRIHDRWSRDKGPKEVSELFRMVGLNPEHRNRYPHEFSGGQRQRVGIARALALKPEVLVMDEPVSALDVSIQAGIVNLLEELQDRLGLSYLLIAHDLSVIRHICDRVAVMYLGKIVEIGTRNDVYDRPTHPYTQALLSAVPVPDPVVERQRQRILLTGDVPSADNPPSGCRFRTRCWKAQEICEQQDPELTERGQGHPVACHFPEVTAVLQTR
;
A
#
# COMPACT_ATOMS: atom_id res chain seq x y z
N PRO A 1 -21.12 -24.06 -11.90
CA PRO A 1 -20.55 -22.70 -11.65
C PRO A 1 -19.06 -22.62 -11.96
N PHE A 2 -18.25 -23.66 -11.66
CA PHE A 2 -16.78 -23.61 -11.85
C PHE A 2 -16.32 -23.86 -13.30
N ARG A 3 -17.18 -24.37 -14.17
CA ARG A 3 -16.87 -24.76 -15.55
C ARG A 3 -16.03 -23.76 -16.35
N PRO A 4 -16.29 -22.45 -16.34
CA PRO A 4 -15.51 -21.49 -17.13
C PRO A 4 -14.04 -21.39 -16.72
N ARG A 5 -13.69 -21.86 -15.51
CA ARG A 5 -12.33 -21.83 -14.94
C ARG A 5 -11.70 -23.21 -14.84
N CYS A 6 -12.40 -24.26 -15.26
CA CYS A 6 -11.92 -25.63 -15.12
C CYS A 6 -11.12 -26.06 -16.35
N PRO A 7 -9.80 -26.32 -16.24
CA PRO A 7 -8.99 -26.77 -17.37
C PRO A 7 -9.36 -28.19 -17.86
N LEU A 8 -10.13 -28.93 -17.05
CA LEU A 8 -10.58 -30.28 -17.34
C LEU A 8 -12.05 -30.34 -17.76
N ALA A 9 -12.68 -29.20 -18.04
CA ALA A 9 -14.06 -29.11 -18.45
C ALA A 9 -14.28 -29.80 -19.81
N TYR A 10 -15.42 -30.49 -19.95
CA TYR A 10 -15.83 -31.20 -21.18
C TYR A 10 -17.35 -31.05 -21.36
N ASP A 11 -17.90 -31.62 -22.46
CA ASP A 11 -19.30 -31.37 -22.89
C ASP A 11 -20.34 -31.67 -21.80
N ARG A 12 -20.15 -32.72 -21.00
CA ARG A 12 -21.07 -33.07 -19.92
C ARG A 12 -21.15 -31.99 -18.85
N CYS A 13 -20.05 -31.27 -18.60
CA CYS A 13 -20.02 -30.12 -17.65
C CYS A 13 -20.85 -28.92 -18.16
N VAL A 14 -21.25 -28.93 -19.45
CA VAL A 14 -22.11 -27.89 -20.04
C VAL A 14 -23.59 -28.22 -19.79
N THR A 15 -23.94 -29.49 -19.87
CA THR A 15 -25.34 -29.95 -19.93
C THR A 15 -25.88 -30.46 -18.60
N GLU A 16 -24.98 -30.93 -17.71
CA GLU A 16 -25.35 -31.53 -16.43
C GLU A 16 -24.61 -30.90 -15.27
N GLU A 17 -25.29 -30.67 -14.13
CA GLU A 17 -24.69 -30.29 -12.90
C GLU A 17 -24.21 -31.53 -12.13
N PRO A 18 -22.91 -31.64 -11.75
CA PRO A 18 -22.41 -32.79 -11.04
C PRO A 18 -22.98 -32.87 -9.61
N ALA A 19 -23.43 -34.07 -9.23
CA ALA A 19 -23.83 -34.31 -7.85
C ALA A 19 -22.61 -34.29 -6.92
N LEU A 20 -22.85 -33.98 -5.65
CA LEU A 20 -21.82 -34.07 -4.62
C LEU A 20 -21.64 -35.52 -4.23
N GLU A 21 -20.54 -36.15 -4.65
CA GLU A 21 -20.22 -37.55 -4.41
C GLU A 21 -19.06 -37.70 -3.43
N HIS A 22 -19.09 -38.79 -2.66
CA HIS A 22 -17.96 -39.15 -1.78
C HIS A 22 -16.79 -39.68 -2.61
N VAL A 23 -15.62 -39.03 -2.50
CA VAL A 23 -14.40 -39.34 -3.26
C VAL A 23 -13.24 -39.79 -2.37
N GLY A 24 -13.45 -39.90 -1.07
CA GLY A 24 -12.45 -40.36 -0.09
C GLY A 24 -12.98 -40.35 1.32
N VAL A 25 -12.16 -40.75 2.28
CA VAL A 25 -12.51 -40.70 3.71
C VAL A 25 -12.71 -39.23 4.12
N GLU A 26 -13.94 -38.87 4.50
CA GLU A 26 -14.35 -37.50 4.88
C GLU A 26 -14.23 -36.43 3.77
N HIS A 27 -14.14 -36.85 2.48
CA HIS A 27 -14.06 -35.90 1.37
C HIS A 27 -15.19 -36.16 0.34
N SER A 28 -15.90 -35.08 -0.03
CA SER A 28 -16.92 -35.10 -1.08
C SER A 28 -16.64 -34.03 -2.12
N ALA A 29 -16.82 -34.36 -3.41
CA ALA A 29 -16.61 -33.43 -4.51
C ALA A 29 -17.77 -33.47 -5.51
N ALA A 30 -18.14 -32.30 -6.04
CA ALA A 30 -19.11 -32.12 -7.11
C ALA A 30 -18.37 -31.94 -8.43
N CYS A 31 -17.92 -33.05 -9.03
CA CYS A 31 -17.20 -33.08 -10.30
C CYS A 31 -17.45 -34.35 -11.07
N HIS A 32 -17.79 -34.27 -12.36
CA HIS A 32 -18.00 -35.44 -13.20
C HIS A 32 -16.76 -36.32 -13.42
N ARG A 33 -15.57 -35.82 -13.10
CA ARG A 33 -14.28 -36.50 -13.20
C ARG A 33 -13.64 -36.77 -11.84
N SER A 34 -14.41 -36.69 -10.77
CA SER A 34 -13.91 -36.90 -9.40
C SER A 34 -13.16 -38.22 -9.23
N ALA A 35 -13.69 -39.33 -9.78
CA ALA A 35 -13.08 -40.66 -9.72
C ALA A 35 -11.72 -40.73 -10.45
N GLU A 36 -11.54 -39.99 -11.54
CA GLU A 36 -10.30 -39.97 -12.31
C GLU A 36 -9.22 -39.15 -11.64
N LEU A 37 -9.61 -38.15 -10.80
CA LEU A 37 -8.71 -37.22 -10.16
C LEU A 37 -8.20 -37.68 -8.78
N VAL A 38 -8.82 -38.72 -8.20
CA VAL A 38 -8.40 -39.30 -6.91
C VAL A 38 -7.05 -40.01 -7.03
N ASP A 39 -6.76 -40.64 -8.19
CA ASP A 39 -5.53 -41.38 -8.44
C ASP A 39 -4.40 -40.54 -9.05
N VAL A 40 -4.69 -39.30 -9.44
CA VAL A 40 -3.70 -38.36 -10.01
C VAL A 40 -3.13 -37.53 -8.88
N GLY A 41 -1.93 -37.89 -8.43
CA GLY A 41 -1.23 -37.11 -7.40
C GLY A 41 -1.07 -35.62 -7.78
N ILE A 42 -0.84 -34.79 -6.78
CA ILE A 42 -0.72 -33.32 -6.86
C ILE A 42 0.33 -32.82 -7.87
N GLU A 43 1.17 -33.70 -8.42
CA GLU A 43 2.24 -33.38 -9.39
C GLU A 43 1.74 -32.87 -10.77
N LEU A 44 0.43 -32.93 -11.06
CA LEU A 44 -0.12 -32.42 -12.33
C LEU A 44 -0.56 -30.94 -12.26
N TYR A 45 -0.38 -30.27 -11.15
CA TYR A 45 -0.72 -28.86 -11.02
C TYR A 45 0.53 -28.00 -11.05
N GLU A 46 1.18 -27.89 -12.19
CA GLU A 46 1.80 -26.60 -12.52
C GLU A 46 0.63 -25.67 -12.83
N PRO A 47 0.44 -24.57 -12.06
CA PRO A 47 -0.55 -23.58 -12.41
C PRO A 47 -0.08 -22.90 -13.71
N THR A 48 -0.47 -23.43 -14.84
CA THR A 48 -0.53 -22.62 -16.06
C THR A 48 -1.54 -21.54 -15.73
N TRP A 49 -1.05 -20.34 -15.48
CA TRP A 49 -1.87 -19.14 -15.35
C TRP A 49 -2.70 -19.05 -16.61
N VAL A 50 -3.96 -19.49 -16.50
CA VAL A 50 -4.94 -19.32 -17.57
C VAL A 50 -5.03 -17.82 -17.77
N ASP A 51 -4.67 -17.40 -18.97
CA ASP A 51 -4.77 -16.04 -19.44
C ASP A 51 -6.11 -15.46 -19.00
N THR A 52 -6.10 -14.34 -18.29
CA THR A 52 -7.30 -13.65 -17.80
C THR A 52 -8.13 -13.07 -18.95
N ALA A 53 -7.82 -13.43 -20.20
CA ALA A 53 -8.50 -12.99 -21.41
C ALA A 53 -9.99 -13.36 -21.46
N ASP A 54 -10.43 -14.42 -20.78
CA ASP A 54 -11.85 -14.80 -20.72
C ASP A 54 -12.70 -13.96 -19.75
N PHE A 55 -12.09 -13.02 -19.05
CA PHE A 55 -12.81 -12.01 -18.25
C PHE A 55 -13.00 -10.68 -18.98
N ALA A 56 -12.51 -10.57 -20.19
CA ALA A 56 -12.53 -9.37 -20.95
C ALA A 56 -13.39 -9.55 -22.22
N ASP A 57 -14.56 -8.99 -22.18
CA ASP A 57 -15.10 -8.31 -23.38
C ASP A 57 -14.30 -7.00 -23.63
N ALA A 58 -13.00 -7.00 -23.36
CA ALA A 58 -12.09 -5.91 -23.65
C ALA A 58 -10.86 -6.48 -24.32
N GLN A 59 -10.71 -6.22 -25.62
CA GLN A 59 -9.50 -6.50 -26.38
C GLN A 59 -8.27 -5.96 -25.63
N ALA A 60 -7.48 -6.89 -25.04
CA ALA A 60 -6.16 -6.58 -24.51
C ALA A 60 -5.19 -6.30 -25.67
N PRO A 61 -4.24 -5.37 -25.56
CA PRO A 61 -3.21 -5.20 -26.57
C PRO A 61 -2.32 -6.45 -26.62
N GLU A 62 -1.85 -6.80 -27.84
CA GLU A 62 -1.10 -8.01 -28.13
C GLU A 62 0.14 -8.23 -27.25
N PRO A 63 0.45 -9.50 -26.88
CA PRO A 63 1.53 -9.85 -25.92
C PRO A 63 2.97 -9.70 -26.44
N ALA A 64 3.18 -9.13 -27.62
CA ALA A 64 4.51 -9.00 -28.21
C ALA A 64 5.43 -7.92 -27.58
N VAL A 65 4.94 -7.11 -26.63
CA VAL A 65 5.70 -6.00 -26.00
C VAL A 65 6.24 -6.36 -24.61
N LEU A 66 5.77 -7.45 -24.01
CA LEU A 66 6.09 -7.80 -22.59
C LEU A 66 7.40 -8.59 -22.39
N ALA A 67 8.05 -9.08 -23.47
CA ALA A 67 9.26 -9.91 -23.34
C ALA A 67 10.59 -9.14 -23.26
N ALA A 68 10.60 -7.81 -23.40
CA ALA A 68 11.82 -7.00 -23.48
C ALA A 68 12.21 -6.23 -22.21
N ALA A 69 11.39 -6.24 -21.15
CA ALA A 69 11.57 -5.37 -19.98
C ALA A 69 12.23 -6.04 -18.76
N HIS A 70 12.66 -7.29 -18.83
CA HIS A 70 13.22 -8.01 -17.65
C HIS A 70 14.75 -8.02 -17.58
N ASN A 71 15.44 -7.19 -18.35
CA ASN A 71 16.89 -6.98 -18.17
C ASN A 71 17.11 -5.60 -17.56
N GLY A 72 17.48 -5.59 -16.26
CA GLY A 72 17.77 -4.39 -15.49
C GLY A 72 18.81 -3.47 -16.14
N ALA A 73 18.31 -2.48 -16.85
CA ALA A 73 19.06 -1.30 -17.23
C ALA A 73 18.44 -0.12 -16.45
N ALA A 74 19.21 0.43 -15.51
CA ALA A 74 18.90 1.70 -14.90
C ALA A 74 18.61 2.71 -16.01
N THR A 75 17.36 3.17 -16.11
CA THR A 75 16.95 4.19 -17.07
C THR A 75 17.74 5.47 -16.79
N ALA A 76 18.43 5.98 -17.78
CA ALA A 76 19.18 7.23 -17.69
C ALA A 76 18.22 8.38 -17.35
N ARG A 77 18.56 9.16 -16.30
CA ARG A 77 17.85 10.35 -15.85
C ARG A 77 17.57 11.32 -17.00
N PRO A 78 16.32 11.81 -17.17
CA PRO A 78 16.05 12.90 -18.11
C PRO A 78 16.79 14.18 -17.67
N ALA A 79 17.34 14.90 -18.64
CA ALA A 79 18.06 16.16 -18.40
C ALA A 79 17.08 17.27 -17.96
N GLY A 80 17.19 17.71 -16.71
CA GLY A 80 16.37 18.81 -16.14
C GLY A 80 15.90 18.59 -14.71
N GLU A 81 16.26 17.46 -14.08
CA GLU A 81 15.91 17.20 -12.69
C GLU A 81 16.71 18.07 -11.68
N PRO A 82 16.09 18.49 -10.53
CA PRO A 82 16.82 19.12 -9.45
C PRO A 82 17.99 18.23 -9.01
N ALA A 83 19.10 18.86 -8.60
CA ALA A 83 20.38 18.19 -8.32
C ALA A 83 20.32 17.04 -7.30
N ASP A 84 19.20 16.86 -6.58
CA ASP A 84 19.02 15.86 -5.54
C ASP A 84 17.87 14.86 -5.78
N GLY A 85 17.09 15.00 -6.86
CA GLY A 85 16.01 14.06 -7.26
C GLY A 85 14.84 13.91 -6.29
N ARG A 86 14.76 14.73 -5.22
CA ARG A 86 13.67 14.71 -4.24
C ARG A 86 12.43 15.41 -4.80
N VAL A 87 11.27 14.77 -4.71
CA VAL A 87 9.98 15.36 -5.06
C VAL A 87 9.24 15.86 -3.81
N MET A 88 9.46 15.18 -2.66
CA MET A 88 8.86 15.58 -1.39
C MET A 88 9.85 15.40 -0.24
N GLN A 89 9.86 16.36 0.69
CA GLN A 89 10.66 16.30 1.90
C GLN A 89 9.77 16.56 3.12
N VAL A 90 9.82 15.65 4.08
CA VAL A 90 9.15 15.76 5.37
C VAL A 90 10.20 15.88 6.46
N THR A 91 10.13 16.93 7.27
CA THR A 91 11.14 17.22 8.29
C THR A 91 10.49 17.45 9.64
N ASN A 92 10.82 16.63 10.63
CA ASN A 92 10.36 16.71 12.01
C ASN A 92 8.84 16.93 12.13
N LEU A 93 8.05 16.21 11.30
CA LEU A 93 6.61 16.37 11.27
C LEU A 93 5.98 15.87 12.57
N VAL A 94 5.18 16.76 13.20
CA VAL A 94 4.45 16.47 14.43
C VAL A 94 2.97 16.68 14.22
N LYS A 95 2.16 15.73 14.70
CA LYS A 95 0.71 15.87 14.80
C LYS A 95 0.21 15.28 16.11
N HIS A 96 -0.26 16.18 16.97
CA HIS A 96 -0.94 15.81 18.20
C HIS A 96 -2.43 16.19 18.13
N PHE A 97 -3.26 15.42 18.79
CA PHE A 97 -4.69 15.69 18.89
C PHE A 97 -5.05 16.00 20.35
N PRO A 98 -5.72 17.13 20.63
CA PRO A 98 -6.13 17.45 21.99
C PRO A 98 -7.21 16.49 22.47
N ILE A 99 -6.99 15.87 23.63
CA ILE A 99 -7.99 15.06 24.34
C ILE A 99 -8.79 16.02 25.23
N ARG A 100 -10.12 16.02 25.03
CA ARG A 100 -11.03 16.89 25.79
C ARG A 100 -11.79 16.08 26.83
N GLY A 101 -11.80 16.54 28.07
CA GLY A 101 -12.57 15.95 29.16
C GLY A 101 -14.07 16.11 28.94
N GLY A 102 -14.84 15.12 29.42
CA GLY A 102 -16.30 15.17 29.43
C GLY A 102 -16.80 16.04 30.58
N GLY A 103 -17.49 17.13 30.28
CA GLY A 103 -18.11 18.04 31.25
C GLY A 103 -18.77 19.21 30.53
N LEU A 104 -19.57 20.02 31.31
CA LEU A 104 -20.23 21.22 30.77
C LEU A 104 -19.23 22.21 30.17
N ILE A 105 -18.00 22.27 30.70
CA ILE A 105 -16.89 23.07 30.17
C ILE A 105 -15.85 22.10 29.61
N ARG A 106 -15.75 22.05 28.29
CA ARG A 106 -14.74 21.21 27.58
C ARG A 106 -13.34 21.80 27.79
N HIS A 107 -12.58 21.26 28.74
CA HIS A 107 -11.16 21.61 28.92
C HIS A 107 -10.26 20.51 28.33
N GLN A 108 -9.07 20.88 27.89
CA GLN A 108 -8.07 19.93 27.41
C GLN A 108 -7.49 19.19 28.62
N VAL A 109 -7.57 17.85 28.62
CA VAL A 109 -7.06 16.97 29.68
C VAL A 109 -5.76 16.25 29.27
N GLY A 110 -5.40 16.27 27.98
CA GLY A 110 -4.19 15.62 27.47
C GLY A 110 -4.05 15.79 25.97
N GLU A 111 -3.09 15.09 25.40
CA GLU A 111 -2.84 15.06 23.95
C GLU A 111 -2.56 13.63 23.51
N ALA A 112 -3.11 13.23 22.35
CA ALA A 112 -2.73 11.99 21.68
C ALA A 112 -1.60 12.28 20.69
N HIS A 113 -0.46 11.65 20.91
CA HIS A 113 0.80 11.84 20.17
C HIS A 113 0.83 10.95 18.91
N ALA A 114 0.06 11.29 17.89
CA ALA A 114 -0.12 10.45 16.71
C ALA A 114 1.10 10.44 15.77
N VAL A 115 1.79 11.58 15.62
CA VAL A 115 3.01 11.73 14.82
C VAL A 115 3.99 12.59 15.60
N CYS A 116 5.24 12.14 15.75
CA CYS A 116 6.21 12.72 16.68
C CYS A 116 7.61 12.82 16.08
N GLY A 117 7.83 13.84 15.26
CA GLY A 117 9.14 14.13 14.68
C GLY A 117 9.47 13.20 13.50
N VAL A 118 8.48 12.85 12.69
CA VAL A 118 8.70 12.00 11.50
C VAL A 118 9.43 12.78 10.43
N SER A 119 10.53 12.20 9.90
CA SER A 119 11.33 12.77 8.81
C SER A 119 11.62 11.70 7.76
N PHE A 120 11.40 12.05 6.50
CA PHE A 120 11.75 11.22 5.33
C PHE A 120 11.74 12.08 4.07
N ASP A 121 12.43 11.60 3.04
CA ASP A 121 12.40 12.15 1.69
C ASP A 121 11.74 11.12 0.75
N LEU A 122 10.95 11.60 -0.22
CA LEU A 122 10.45 10.83 -1.35
C LEU A 122 11.15 11.33 -2.62
N HIS A 123 11.75 10.42 -3.35
CA HIS A 123 12.42 10.73 -4.61
C HIS A 123 11.48 10.57 -5.81
N ARG A 124 11.84 11.17 -6.93
CA ARG A 124 11.11 11.00 -8.20
C ARG A 124 11.15 9.55 -8.63
N HIS A 125 10.02 9.05 -9.12
CA HIS A 125 9.85 7.66 -9.60
C HIS A 125 10.13 6.60 -8.52
N GLU A 126 10.11 6.99 -7.24
CA GLU A 126 10.32 6.10 -6.11
C GLU A 126 8.97 5.69 -5.49
N THR A 127 8.91 4.44 -5.00
CA THR A 127 7.88 4.00 -4.06
C THR A 127 8.47 3.89 -2.67
N LEU A 128 8.11 4.83 -1.78
CA LEU A 128 8.42 4.75 -0.35
C LEU A 128 7.26 4.10 0.40
N GLY A 129 7.52 2.94 1.01
CA GLY A 129 6.58 2.24 1.88
C GLY A 129 6.63 2.74 3.33
N LEU A 130 5.48 3.04 3.94
CA LEU A 130 5.36 3.33 5.37
C LEU A 130 4.59 2.20 6.05
N VAL A 131 5.28 1.41 6.88
CA VAL A 131 4.75 0.20 7.51
C VAL A 131 4.75 0.28 9.03
N GLY A 132 3.96 -0.56 9.68
CA GLY A 132 3.88 -0.68 11.14
C GLY A 132 2.52 -1.19 11.60
N GLU A 133 2.36 -1.47 12.90
CA GLU A 133 1.11 -1.94 13.49
C GLU A 133 -0.05 -0.94 13.30
N SER A 134 -1.29 -1.42 13.37
CA SER A 134 -2.47 -0.56 13.31
C SER A 134 -2.42 0.46 14.46
N GLY A 135 -2.81 1.72 14.18
CA GLY A 135 -2.80 2.79 15.18
C GLY A 135 -1.42 3.44 15.43
N CYS A 136 -0.32 3.01 14.79
CA CYS A 136 1.01 3.60 15.00
C CYS A 136 1.19 5.01 14.39
N GLY A 137 0.19 5.55 13.64
CA GLY A 137 0.20 6.91 13.10
C GLY A 137 0.39 7.03 11.59
N LYS A 138 0.44 5.95 10.82
CA LYS A 138 0.67 5.94 9.36
C LYS A 138 -0.33 6.81 8.58
N SER A 139 -1.63 6.52 8.70
CA SER A 139 -2.69 7.28 8.02
C SER A 139 -2.75 8.73 8.49
N THR A 140 -2.40 9.01 9.76
CA THR A 140 -2.28 10.37 10.28
C THR A 140 -1.11 11.09 9.61
N THR A 141 0.04 10.42 9.43
CA THR A 141 1.20 10.97 8.72
C THR A 141 0.82 11.32 7.29
N ALA A 142 0.21 10.40 6.53
CA ALA A 142 -0.26 10.66 5.16
C ALA A 142 -1.20 11.86 5.07
N ARG A 143 -2.23 11.90 5.92
CA ARG A 143 -3.21 12.99 5.92
C ARG A 143 -2.57 14.33 6.32
N THR A 144 -1.53 14.32 7.18
CA THR A 144 -0.80 15.52 7.56
C THR A 144 0.14 15.98 6.45
N VAL A 145 0.81 15.07 5.76
CA VAL A 145 1.60 15.35 4.54
C VAL A 145 0.74 16.01 3.47
N LEU A 146 -0.46 15.49 3.22
CA LEU A 146 -1.44 16.03 2.27
C LEU A 146 -2.10 17.34 2.73
N GLN A 147 -1.77 17.86 3.90
CA GLN A 147 -2.45 19.02 4.51
C GLN A 147 -3.99 18.86 4.61
N LEU A 148 -4.46 17.62 4.72
CA LEU A 148 -5.83 17.31 5.12
C LEU A 148 -6.00 17.47 6.63
N LEU A 149 -4.93 17.18 7.38
CA LEU A 149 -4.78 17.50 8.81
C LEU A 149 -3.66 18.54 8.94
N LYS A 150 -3.94 19.63 9.63
CA LYS A 150 -2.93 20.64 9.90
C LYS A 150 -1.86 20.06 10.83
N ALA A 151 -0.58 20.19 10.48
CA ALA A 151 0.54 19.83 11.33
C ALA A 151 0.52 20.64 12.65
N THR A 152 0.96 20.03 13.74
CA THR A 152 1.23 20.75 15.00
C THR A 152 2.54 21.51 14.89
N SER A 153 3.57 20.89 14.30
CA SER A 153 4.86 21.50 13.94
C SER A 153 5.56 20.65 12.88
N GLY A 154 6.72 21.11 12.43
CA GLY A 154 7.49 20.46 11.36
C GLY A 154 7.19 21.06 10.00
N SER A 155 7.83 20.52 8.97
CA SER A 155 7.80 21.02 7.60
C SER A 155 7.46 19.88 6.64
N VAL A 156 6.65 20.18 5.63
CA VAL A 156 6.41 19.34 4.45
C VAL A 156 6.65 20.19 3.22
N ARG A 157 7.67 19.87 2.46
CA ARG A 157 7.99 20.53 1.19
C ARG A 157 7.67 19.61 0.03
N PHE A 158 6.97 20.15 -0.94
CA PHE A 158 6.78 19.52 -2.23
C PHE A 158 7.56 20.35 -3.25
N GLU A 159 8.54 19.73 -3.89
CA GLU A 159 9.56 20.45 -4.63
C GLU A 159 10.18 21.59 -3.76
N ASP A 160 10.12 22.83 -4.23
CA ASP A 160 10.62 23.98 -3.51
C ASP A 160 9.58 24.69 -2.64
N GLN A 161 8.33 24.16 -2.58
CA GLN A 161 7.22 24.82 -1.89
C GLN A 161 6.93 24.20 -0.53
N GLU A 162 6.94 25.04 0.53
CA GLU A 162 6.51 24.63 1.87
C GLU A 162 4.99 24.54 1.93
N LEU A 163 4.45 23.34 2.30
CA LEU A 163 2.99 23.08 2.33
C LEU A 163 2.35 23.47 3.68
N THR A 164 3.06 23.31 4.79
CA THR A 164 2.49 23.43 6.15
C THR A 164 2.06 24.84 6.51
N THR A 165 2.64 25.86 5.85
CA THR A 165 2.35 27.28 6.06
C THR A 165 1.38 27.87 5.06
N GLN A 166 1.03 27.13 4.00
CA GLN A 166 0.16 27.59 2.93
C GLN A 166 -1.30 27.71 3.36
N SER A 167 -1.99 28.71 2.79
CA SER A 167 -3.44 28.81 2.90
C SER A 167 -4.15 27.74 2.06
N ARG A 168 -5.43 27.47 2.34
CA ARG A 168 -6.22 26.53 1.53
C ARG A 168 -6.28 26.93 0.06
N LYS A 169 -6.24 28.24 -0.24
CA LYS A 169 -6.28 28.78 -1.61
C LYS A 169 -4.96 28.46 -2.34
N ASP A 170 -3.85 28.65 -1.66
CA ASP A 170 -2.51 28.42 -2.22
C ASP A 170 -2.18 26.93 -2.37
N LEU A 171 -2.76 26.07 -1.52
CA LEU A 171 -2.68 24.61 -1.66
C LEU A 171 -3.47 24.04 -2.85
N ARG A 172 -4.49 24.79 -3.38
CA ARG A 172 -5.37 24.27 -4.47
C ARG A 172 -4.60 23.85 -5.73
N PRO A 173 -3.65 24.64 -6.28
CA PRO A 173 -2.84 24.21 -7.42
C PRO A 173 -1.93 23.04 -7.09
N LEU A 174 -1.33 22.99 -5.91
CA LEU A 174 -0.43 21.90 -5.50
C LEU A 174 -1.17 20.57 -5.33
N ARG A 175 -2.44 20.61 -4.94
CA ARG A 175 -3.30 19.41 -4.87
C ARG A 175 -3.56 18.77 -6.23
N GLN A 176 -3.31 19.44 -7.35
CA GLN A 176 -3.35 18.79 -8.66
C GLN A 176 -2.16 17.84 -8.84
N GLN A 177 -1.02 18.19 -8.29
CA GLN A 177 0.24 17.45 -8.43
C GLN A 177 0.39 16.34 -7.35
N ILE A 178 -0.32 16.48 -6.22
CA ILE A 178 -0.32 15.48 -5.14
C ILE A 178 -1.74 14.96 -4.95
N GLN A 179 -1.97 13.70 -5.27
CA GLN A 179 -3.28 13.07 -5.18
C GLN A 179 -3.29 11.94 -4.16
N VAL A 180 -4.48 11.51 -3.76
CA VAL A 180 -4.66 10.47 -2.74
C VAL A 180 -5.59 9.35 -3.21
N VAL A 181 -5.22 8.11 -2.88
CA VAL A 181 -6.09 6.94 -2.95
C VAL A 181 -6.36 6.48 -1.52
N PHE A 182 -7.63 6.52 -1.10
CA PHE A 182 -8.03 6.19 0.26
C PHE A 182 -8.20 4.69 0.48
N GLN A 183 -8.11 4.27 1.73
CA GLN A 183 -8.19 2.91 2.23
C GLN A 183 -9.50 2.18 1.85
N ASP A 184 -10.63 2.86 1.99
CA ASP A 184 -11.95 2.27 1.74
C ASP A 184 -12.51 2.74 0.40
N PRO A 185 -12.52 1.88 -0.63
CA PRO A 185 -13.09 2.22 -1.92
C PRO A 185 -14.61 2.43 -1.86
N TYR A 186 -15.32 1.90 -0.86
CA TYR A 186 -16.75 2.13 -0.67
C TYR A 186 -17.03 3.52 -0.11
N ALA A 187 -16.32 3.92 0.93
CA ALA A 187 -16.51 5.23 1.55
C ALA A 187 -15.93 6.38 0.71
N SER A 188 -15.00 6.09 -0.20
CA SER A 188 -14.33 7.11 -1.02
C SER A 188 -15.09 7.51 -2.29
N LEU A 189 -16.08 6.72 -2.73
CA LEU A 189 -16.90 6.98 -3.92
C LEU A 189 -18.33 7.34 -3.52
N ASP A 190 -18.88 8.43 -4.05
CA ASP A 190 -20.30 8.76 -3.81
C ASP A 190 -21.18 7.70 -4.50
N PRO A 191 -21.97 6.91 -3.74
CA PRO A 191 -22.80 5.84 -4.30
C PRO A 191 -23.94 6.34 -5.19
N ARG A 192 -24.21 7.64 -5.18
CA ARG A 192 -25.29 8.29 -5.96
C ARG A 192 -24.80 8.84 -7.30
N MET A 193 -23.48 8.83 -7.54
CA MET A 193 -22.88 9.31 -8.76
C MET A 193 -22.46 8.16 -9.68
N PRO A 194 -22.69 8.26 -11.01
CA PRO A 194 -22.05 7.34 -11.96
C PRO A 194 -20.52 7.40 -11.85
N VAL A 195 -19.85 6.25 -12.03
CA VAL A 195 -18.39 6.20 -11.85
C VAL A 195 -17.62 7.09 -12.82
N GLY A 196 -18.15 7.33 -14.02
CA GLY A 196 -17.57 8.30 -14.95
C GLY A 196 -17.60 9.74 -14.45
N ASP A 197 -18.65 10.12 -13.73
CA ASP A 197 -18.75 11.44 -13.10
C ASP A 197 -17.83 11.57 -11.89
N ILE A 198 -17.65 10.50 -11.12
CA ILE A 198 -16.68 10.43 -10.01
C ILE A 198 -15.25 10.63 -10.53
N VAL A 199 -14.88 9.98 -11.64
CA VAL A 199 -13.53 10.15 -12.25
C VAL A 199 -13.37 11.54 -12.86
N ALA A 200 -14.45 12.14 -13.38
CA ALA A 200 -14.45 13.50 -13.94
C ALA A 200 -14.46 14.61 -12.87
N GLU A 201 -14.83 14.31 -11.63
CA GLU A 201 -15.01 15.29 -10.56
C GLU A 201 -13.76 16.16 -10.32
N PRO A 202 -12.53 15.62 -10.20
CA PRO A 202 -11.32 16.45 -10.05
C PRO A 202 -11.11 17.42 -11.21
N LEU A 203 -11.39 17.00 -12.44
CA LEU A 203 -11.28 17.86 -13.62
C LEU A 203 -12.27 19.04 -13.56
N ARG A 204 -13.48 18.80 -13.04
CA ARG A 204 -14.50 19.86 -12.85
C ARG A 204 -14.11 20.81 -11.72
N ILE A 205 -13.63 20.30 -10.59
CA ILE A 205 -13.21 21.10 -9.44
C ILE A 205 -12.04 22.03 -9.80
N HIS A 206 -11.12 21.57 -10.65
CA HIS A 206 -9.95 22.33 -11.07
C HIS A 206 -10.09 23.06 -12.41
N ASP A 207 -11.33 23.24 -12.88
CA ASP A 207 -11.66 23.99 -14.12
C ASP A 207 -10.96 23.44 -15.38
N ARG A 208 -10.64 22.13 -15.41
CA ARG A 208 -9.99 21.42 -16.53
C ARG A 208 -10.99 20.62 -17.38
N TRP A 209 -12.25 20.53 -16.97
CA TRP A 209 -13.28 19.80 -17.69
C TRP A 209 -13.69 20.52 -18.96
N SER A 210 -13.72 19.80 -20.10
CA SER A 210 -14.27 20.26 -21.36
C SER A 210 -15.39 19.32 -21.82
N ARG A 211 -16.50 19.86 -22.32
CA ARG A 211 -17.62 19.05 -22.84
C ARG A 211 -17.22 18.15 -24.01
N ASP A 212 -16.28 18.60 -24.84
CA ASP A 212 -15.85 17.88 -26.03
C ASP A 212 -14.73 16.87 -25.75
N LYS A 213 -13.82 17.17 -24.81
CA LYS A 213 -12.64 16.36 -24.50
C LYS A 213 -12.82 15.50 -23.25
N GLY A 214 -13.55 16.00 -22.24
CA GLY A 214 -13.69 15.33 -20.95
C GLY A 214 -14.20 13.88 -21.03
N PRO A 215 -15.26 13.57 -21.82
CA PRO A 215 -15.72 12.18 -21.94
C PRO A 215 -14.70 11.22 -22.56
N LYS A 216 -13.84 11.73 -23.46
CA LYS A 216 -12.74 10.94 -24.04
C LYS A 216 -11.62 10.70 -23.01
N GLU A 217 -11.27 11.76 -22.28
CA GLU A 217 -10.25 11.70 -21.20
C GLU A 217 -10.67 10.71 -20.11
N VAL A 218 -11.92 10.73 -19.67
CA VAL A 218 -12.46 9.73 -18.74
C VAL A 218 -12.38 8.31 -19.34
N SER A 219 -12.73 8.14 -20.62
CA SER A 219 -12.62 6.82 -21.26
C SER A 219 -11.18 6.31 -21.36
N GLU A 220 -10.21 7.19 -21.55
CA GLU A 220 -8.79 6.86 -21.54
C GLU A 220 -8.32 6.45 -20.13
N LEU A 221 -8.75 7.17 -19.09
CA LEU A 221 -8.47 6.83 -17.70
C LEU A 221 -9.03 5.45 -17.33
N PHE A 222 -10.26 5.13 -17.80
CA PHE A 222 -10.84 3.80 -17.58
C PHE A 222 -9.97 2.69 -18.22
N ARG A 223 -9.57 2.86 -19.50
CA ARG A 223 -8.67 1.88 -20.15
C ARG A 223 -7.33 1.76 -19.41
N MET A 224 -6.77 2.88 -18.98
CA MET A 224 -5.50 2.93 -18.27
C MET A 224 -5.50 2.09 -16.98
N VAL A 225 -6.62 2.03 -16.28
CA VAL A 225 -6.79 1.20 -15.08
C VAL A 225 -7.42 -0.17 -15.34
N GLY A 226 -7.58 -0.57 -16.63
CA GLY A 226 -8.15 -1.86 -17.02
C GLY A 226 -9.66 -1.97 -16.78
N LEU A 227 -10.40 -0.85 -16.88
CA LEU A 227 -11.87 -0.83 -16.83
C LEU A 227 -12.46 -0.61 -18.23
N ASN A 228 -13.63 -1.22 -18.51
CA ASN A 228 -14.34 -0.97 -19.75
C ASN A 228 -14.96 0.44 -19.73
N PRO A 229 -14.63 1.32 -20.71
CA PRO A 229 -15.18 2.68 -20.80
C PRO A 229 -16.70 2.74 -20.94
N GLU A 230 -17.35 1.69 -21.45
CA GLU A 230 -18.81 1.63 -21.56
C GLU A 230 -19.50 1.59 -20.20
N HIS A 231 -18.80 1.13 -19.16
CA HIS A 231 -19.31 1.06 -17.80
C HIS A 231 -19.32 2.42 -17.08
N ARG A 232 -18.87 3.51 -17.69
CA ARG A 232 -18.79 4.84 -17.07
C ARG A 232 -20.13 5.37 -16.51
N ASN A 233 -21.25 4.90 -17.04
CA ASN A 233 -22.59 5.30 -16.59
C ASN A 233 -23.14 4.42 -15.46
N ARG A 234 -22.42 3.37 -15.06
CA ARG A 234 -22.79 2.51 -13.92
C ARG A 234 -22.46 3.18 -12.59
N TYR A 235 -23.10 2.71 -11.54
CA TYR A 235 -22.90 3.19 -10.17
C TYR A 235 -21.89 2.33 -9.42
N PRO A 236 -21.24 2.85 -8.35
CA PRO A 236 -20.24 2.11 -7.60
C PRO A 236 -20.69 0.75 -7.08
N HIS A 237 -21.96 0.59 -6.69
CA HIS A 237 -22.49 -0.67 -6.18
C HIS A 237 -22.57 -1.79 -7.24
N GLU A 238 -22.48 -1.46 -8.52
CA GLU A 238 -22.47 -2.44 -9.62
C GLU A 238 -21.06 -2.99 -9.94
N PHE A 239 -20.04 -2.53 -9.22
CA PHE A 239 -18.64 -2.92 -9.40
C PHE A 239 -18.15 -3.80 -8.24
N SER A 240 -17.22 -4.72 -8.53
CA SER A 240 -16.49 -5.46 -7.49
C SER A 240 -15.58 -4.54 -6.67
N GLY A 241 -15.09 -4.99 -5.51
CA GLY A 241 -14.16 -4.23 -4.67
C GLY A 241 -12.91 -3.77 -5.44
N GLY A 242 -12.29 -4.67 -6.20
CA GLY A 242 -11.12 -4.34 -7.02
C GLY A 242 -11.43 -3.37 -8.16
N GLN A 243 -12.61 -3.48 -8.79
CA GLN A 243 -13.04 -2.52 -9.80
C GLN A 243 -13.29 -1.13 -9.20
N ARG A 244 -13.89 -1.02 -8.01
CA ARG A 244 -14.03 0.25 -7.28
C ARG A 244 -12.69 0.86 -6.95
N GLN A 245 -11.71 0.06 -6.54
CA GLN A 245 -10.36 0.53 -6.29
C GLN A 245 -9.74 1.11 -7.57
N ARG A 246 -9.91 0.45 -8.71
CA ARG A 246 -9.47 0.97 -10.02
C ARG A 246 -10.16 2.29 -10.38
N VAL A 247 -11.45 2.47 -10.05
CA VAL A 247 -12.14 3.77 -10.21
C VAL A 247 -11.50 4.84 -9.32
N GLY A 248 -11.16 4.51 -8.06
CA GLY A 248 -10.46 5.42 -7.14
C GLY A 248 -9.08 5.83 -7.68
N ILE A 249 -8.32 4.88 -8.24
CA ILE A 249 -7.03 5.15 -8.90
C ILE A 249 -7.24 6.04 -10.15
N ALA A 250 -8.22 5.72 -11.02
CA ALA A 250 -8.53 6.54 -12.20
C ALA A 250 -8.88 7.98 -11.83
N ARG A 251 -9.66 8.17 -10.76
CA ARG A 251 -10.01 9.51 -10.22
C ARG A 251 -8.74 10.27 -9.79
N ALA A 252 -7.84 9.61 -9.07
CA ALA A 252 -6.58 10.23 -8.62
C ALA A 252 -5.68 10.61 -9.82
N LEU A 253 -5.67 9.82 -10.89
CA LEU A 253 -4.88 10.07 -12.10
C LEU A 253 -5.47 11.19 -13.00
N ALA A 254 -6.72 11.58 -12.82
CA ALA A 254 -7.41 12.54 -13.69
C ALA A 254 -6.67 13.89 -13.83
N LEU A 255 -5.98 14.33 -12.79
CA LEU A 255 -5.22 15.59 -12.78
C LEU A 255 -3.76 15.42 -13.22
N LYS A 256 -3.33 14.20 -13.59
CA LYS A 256 -1.94 13.86 -13.95
C LYS A 256 -0.97 14.27 -12.86
N PRO A 257 -1.09 13.69 -11.65
CA PRO A 257 -0.25 14.04 -10.52
C PRO A 257 1.19 13.58 -10.71
N GLU A 258 2.11 14.13 -9.92
CA GLU A 258 3.49 13.67 -9.79
C GLU A 258 3.65 12.70 -8.61
N VAL A 259 2.83 12.91 -7.56
CA VAL A 259 2.85 12.08 -6.34
C VAL A 259 1.46 11.51 -6.05
N LEU A 260 1.41 10.20 -5.81
CA LEU A 260 0.25 9.52 -5.25
C LEU A 260 0.55 9.07 -3.81
N VAL A 261 -0.26 9.55 -2.87
CA VAL A 261 -0.27 9.03 -1.50
C VAL A 261 -1.37 7.98 -1.40
N MET A 262 -1.02 6.75 -1.05
CA MET A 262 -1.95 5.63 -1.01
C MET A 262 -2.05 5.11 0.43
N ASP A 263 -3.23 5.25 1.03
CA ASP A 263 -3.51 4.80 2.39
C ASP A 263 -4.19 3.42 2.33
N GLU A 264 -3.41 2.36 2.53
CA GLU A 264 -3.84 0.94 2.50
C GLU A 264 -4.67 0.55 1.25
N PRO A 265 -4.19 0.79 0.02
CA PRO A 265 -5.01 0.71 -1.18
C PRO A 265 -5.52 -0.69 -1.53
N VAL A 266 -5.04 -1.73 -0.87
CA VAL A 266 -5.39 -3.14 -1.15
C VAL A 266 -5.90 -3.90 0.07
N SER A 267 -5.96 -3.29 1.26
CA SER A 267 -6.26 -3.97 2.53
C SER A 267 -7.63 -4.64 2.60
N ALA A 268 -8.62 -4.11 1.88
CA ALA A 268 -10.00 -4.61 1.85
C ALA A 268 -10.28 -5.58 0.68
N LEU A 269 -9.24 -6.05 -0.01
CA LEU A 269 -9.36 -6.86 -1.22
C LEU A 269 -8.83 -8.28 -1.01
N ASP A 270 -9.37 -9.24 -1.75
CA ASP A 270 -8.84 -10.61 -1.79
C ASP A 270 -7.42 -10.64 -2.38
N VAL A 271 -6.59 -11.61 -1.95
CA VAL A 271 -5.17 -11.72 -2.31
C VAL A 271 -4.93 -11.68 -3.82
N SER A 272 -5.75 -12.39 -4.62
CA SER A 272 -5.63 -12.39 -6.09
C SER A 272 -5.93 -11.02 -6.72
N ILE A 273 -6.87 -10.28 -6.14
CA ILE A 273 -7.23 -8.93 -6.58
C ILE A 273 -6.16 -7.93 -6.14
N GLN A 274 -5.59 -8.11 -4.94
CA GLN A 274 -4.46 -7.30 -4.46
C GLN A 274 -3.29 -7.34 -5.45
N ALA A 275 -2.85 -8.55 -5.87
CA ALA A 275 -1.78 -8.70 -6.86
C ALA A 275 -2.10 -7.94 -8.17
N GLY A 276 -3.33 -8.01 -8.67
CA GLY A 276 -3.75 -7.28 -9.86
C GLY A 276 -3.75 -5.75 -9.71
N ILE A 277 -3.95 -5.22 -8.49
CA ILE A 277 -3.83 -3.77 -8.22
C ILE A 277 -2.36 -3.37 -8.07
N VAL A 278 -1.53 -4.20 -7.44
CA VAL A 278 -0.10 -3.93 -7.27
C VAL A 278 0.60 -3.87 -8.63
N ASN A 279 0.37 -4.86 -9.51
CA ASN A 279 0.91 -4.85 -10.87
C ASN A 279 0.42 -3.63 -11.68
N LEU A 280 -0.85 -3.24 -11.51
CA LEU A 280 -1.37 -2.01 -12.13
C LEU A 280 -0.61 -0.76 -11.66
N LEU A 281 -0.33 -0.66 -10.36
CA LEU A 281 0.41 0.49 -9.80
C LEU A 281 1.84 0.55 -10.32
N GLU A 282 2.54 -0.58 -10.46
CA GLU A 282 3.87 -0.65 -11.08
C GLU A 282 3.82 -0.21 -12.54
N GLU A 283 2.87 -0.73 -13.33
CA GLU A 283 2.69 -0.30 -14.73
C GLU A 283 2.42 1.20 -14.85
N LEU A 284 1.57 1.75 -13.98
CA LEU A 284 1.27 3.18 -13.97
C LEU A 284 2.47 4.03 -13.57
N GLN A 285 3.28 3.56 -12.62
CA GLN A 285 4.52 4.23 -12.22
C GLN A 285 5.49 4.33 -13.40
N ASP A 286 5.75 3.22 -14.08
CA ASP A 286 6.68 3.16 -15.23
C ASP A 286 6.19 4.03 -16.40
N ARG A 287 4.89 4.00 -16.70
CA ARG A 287 4.31 4.72 -17.84
C ARG A 287 4.16 6.22 -17.62
N LEU A 288 3.85 6.63 -16.40
CA LEU A 288 3.49 8.01 -16.07
C LEU A 288 4.58 8.71 -15.25
N GLY A 289 5.61 8.00 -14.81
CA GLY A 289 6.68 8.56 -14.00
C GLY A 289 6.22 9.00 -12.61
N LEU A 290 5.30 8.26 -11.99
CA LEU A 290 4.72 8.60 -10.70
C LEU A 290 5.69 8.29 -9.55
N SER A 291 5.57 9.07 -8.47
CA SER A 291 6.21 8.76 -7.19
C SER A 291 5.14 8.38 -6.17
N TYR A 292 5.39 7.35 -5.37
CA TYR A 292 4.41 6.80 -4.45
C TYR A 292 4.84 6.91 -2.99
N LEU A 293 3.95 7.43 -2.13
CA LEU A 293 4.01 7.20 -0.69
C LEU A 293 2.93 6.16 -0.36
N LEU A 294 3.36 4.92 -0.16
CA LEU A 294 2.47 3.78 0.05
C LEU A 294 2.40 3.40 1.53
N ILE A 295 1.22 3.48 2.11
CA ILE A 295 0.95 2.99 3.45
C ILE A 295 0.33 1.61 3.34
N ALA A 296 0.90 0.61 4.00
CA ALA A 296 0.32 -0.70 4.12
C ALA A 296 0.67 -1.34 5.48
N HIS A 297 -0.15 -2.29 5.88
CA HIS A 297 0.14 -3.17 7.01
C HIS A 297 0.66 -4.55 6.53
N ASP A 298 0.42 -4.90 5.27
CA ASP A 298 0.92 -6.13 4.65
C ASP A 298 2.34 -5.91 4.11
N LEU A 299 3.30 -6.53 4.80
CA LEU A 299 4.70 -6.46 4.45
C LEU A 299 5.03 -7.19 3.13
N SER A 300 4.19 -8.15 2.69
CA SER A 300 4.39 -8.85 1.42
C SER A 300 4.14 -7.93 0.24
N VAL A 301 3.09 -7.10 0.29
CA VAL A 301 2.79 -6.07 -0.71
C VAL A 301 3.94 -5.06 -0.78
N ILE A 302 4.40 -4.57 0.38
CA ILE A 302 5.50 -3.60 0.45
C ILE A 302 6.79 -4.17 -0.14
N ARG A 303 7.12 -5.44 0.17
CA ARG A 303 8.30 -6.11 -0.39
C ARG A 303 8.29 -6.15 -1.92
N HIS A 304 7.11 -6.23 -2.52
CA HIS A 304 6.97 -6.33 -3.97
C HIS A 304 7.18 -4.97 -4.67
N ILE A 305 6.46 -3.93 -4.24
CA ILE A 305 6.36 -2.67 -4.98
C ILE A 305 7.31 -1.55 -4.47
N CYS A 306 7.81 -1.62 -3.21
CA CYS A 306 8.57 -0.50 -2.66
C CYS A 306 10.06 -0.58 -2.96
N ASP A 307 10.68 0.57 -3.24
CA ASP A 307 12.12 0.75 -3.35
C ASP A 307 12.77 0.94 -1.98
N ARG A 308 12.13 1.77 -1.14
CA ARG A 308 12.53 2.02 0.26
C ARG A 308 11.36 1.83 1.20
N VAL A 309 11.69 1.50 2.44
CA VAL A 309 10.70 1.22 3.49
C VAL A 309 11.05 1.99 4.76
N ALA A 310 10.07 2.69 5.32
CA ALA A 310 10.11 3.33 6.62
C ALA A 310 9.20 2.56 7.60
N VAL A 311 9.77 2.05 8.67
CA VAL A 311 9.05 1.31 9.71
C VAL A 311 8.65 2.27 10.82
N MET A 312 7.34 2.34 11.11
CA MET A 312 6.78 3.28 12.07
C MET A 312 6.24 2.57 13.31
N TYR A 313 6.58 3.07 14.49
CA TYR A 313 6.08 2.61 15.78
C TYR A 313 5.68 3.78 16.67
N LEU A 314 4.46 3.79 17.20
CA LEU A 314 3.92 4.84 18.10
C LEU A 314 4.31 6.27 17.68
N GLY A 315 4.03 6.64 16.44
CA GLY A 315 4.23 8.00 15.94
C GLY A 315 5.66 8.34 15.51
N LYS A 316 6.61 7.40 15.52
CA LYS A 316 8.01 7.61 15.13
C LYS A 316 8.45 6.63 14.06
N ILE A 317 9.34 7.04 13.16
CA ILE A 317 10.09 6.13 12.31
C ILE A 317 11.22 5.52 13.16
N VAL A 318 11.24 4.19 13.23
CA VAL A 318 12.24 3.44 14.01
C VAL A 318 13.34 2.86 13.14
N GLU A 319 13.07 2.63 11.87
CA GLU A 319 14.03 2.14 10.88
C GLU A 319 13.61 2.61 9.48
N ILE A 320 14.57 3.02 8.65
CA ILE A 320 14.33 3.40 7.25
C ILE A 320 15.52 2.98 6.40
N GLY A 321 15.28 2.35 5.26
CA GLY A 321 16.33 1.90 4.36
C GLY A 321 15.77 1.44 3.03
N THR A 322 16.64 0.90 2.17
CA THR A 322 16.18 0.20 0.97
C THR A 322 15.33 -1.00 1.37
N ARG A 323 14.50 -1.48 0.44
CA ARG A 323 13.74 -2.71 0.64
C ARG A 323 14.62 -3.85 1.14
N ASN A 324 15.78 -4.06 0.54
CA ASN A 324 16.69 -5.13 0.90
C ASN A 324 17.30 -4.92 2.30
N ASP A 325 17.65 -3.69 2.67
CA ASP A 325 18.16 -3.41 4.02
C ASP A 325 17.15 -3.78 5.11
N VAL A 326 15.88 -3.36 4.92
CA VAL A 326 14.84 -3.58 5.93
C VAL A 326 14.39 -5.04 6.01
N TYR A 327 14.31 -5.76 4.85
CA TYR A 327 13.81 -7.14 4.82
C TYR A 327 14.88 -8.19 5.07
N ASP A 328 16.08 -8.00 4.51
CA ASP A 328 17.14 -9.02 4.58
C ASP A 328 18.08 -8.76 5.76
N ARG A 329 18.19 -7.50 6.21
CA ARG A 329 19.09 -7.06 7.27
C ARG A 329 18.39 -6.14 8.29
N PRO A 330 17.19 -6.53 8.81
CA PRO A 330 16.48 -5.70 9.79
C PRO A 330 17.34 -5.52 11.05
N THR A 331 17.37 -4.29 11.54
CA THR A 331 18.28 -3.89 12.60
C THR A 331 17.54 -3.51 13.89
N HIS A 332 16.37 -2.89 13.76
CA HIS A 332 15.55 -2.56 14.92
C HIS A 332 14.78 -3.78 15.43
N PRO A 333 14.74 -4.07 16.75
CA PRO A 333 14.02 -5.22 17.29
C PRO A 333 12.54 -5.28 16.87
N TYR A 334 11.87 -4.15 16.78
CA TYR A 334 10.48 -4.09 16.30
C TYR A 334 10.35 -4.55 14.83
N THR A 335 11.25 -4.12 13.94
CA THR A 335 11.28 -4.56 12.54
C THR A 335 11.51 -6.08 12.45
N GLN A 336 12.43 -6.60 13.25
CA GLN A 336 12.68 -8.04 13.34
C GLN A 336 11.41 -8.81 13.77
N ALA A 337 10.70 -8.31 14.78
CA ALA A 337 9.45 -8.91 15.23
C ALA A 337 8.35 -8.86 14.15
N LEU A 338 8.17 -7.72 13.50
CA LEU A 338 7.20 -7.56 12.40
C LEU A 338 7.48 -8.55 11.26
N LEU A 339 8.73 -8.64 10.80
CA LEU A 339 9.13 -9.55 9.72
C LEU A 339 9.00 -11.00 10.13
N SER A 340 9.26 -11.34 11.41
CA SER A 340 9.07 -12.69 11.92
C SER A 340 7.62 -13.16 11.90
N ALA A 341 6.65 -12.24 11.85
CA ALA A 341 5.23 -12.54 11.80
C ALA A 341 4.72 -12.77 10.37
N VAL A 342 5.48 -12.37 9.32
CA VAL A 342 5.08 -12.57 7.91
C VAL A 342 5.14 -14.06 7.58
N PRO A 343 4.04 -14.69 7.10
CA PRO A 343 4.07 -16.08 6.71
C PRO A 343 4.99 -16.32 5.51
N VAL A 344 5.72 -17.43 5.52
CA VAL A 344 6.52 -17.88 4.37
C VAL A 344 5.69 -18.91 3.60
N PRO A 345 5.58 -18.80 2.25
CA PRO A 345 4.78 -19.74 1.45
C PRO A 345 5.27 -21.19 1.49
N ASP A 346 6.52 -21.43 1.90
CA ASP A 346 7.10 -22.77 2.08
C ASP A 346 6.71 -23.36 3.45
N PRO A 347 5.89 -24.43 3.50
CA PRO A 347 5.46 -25.02 4.77
C PRO A 347 6.59 -25.70 5.56
N VAL A 348 7.70 -26.09 4.91
CA VAL A 348 8.86 -26.69 5.59
C VAL A 348 9.64 -25.59 6.31
N VAL A 349 9.91 -24.50 5.62
CA VAL A 349 10.61 -23.33 6.17
C VAL A 349 9.74 -22.69 7.26
N GLU A 350 8.43 -22.53 7.06
CA GLU A 350 7.54 -21.94 8.06
C GLU A 350 7.50 -22.73 9.38
N ARG A 351 7.56 -24.08 9.33
CA ARG A 351 7.59 -24.92 10.55
C ARG A 351 8.91 -24.80 11.34
N GLN A 352 9.99 -24.44 10.68
CA GLN A 352 11.32 -24.29 11.31
C GLN A 352 11.55 -22.86 11.82
N ARG A 353 10.74 -21.87 11.41
CA ARG A 353 10.88 -20.49 11.82
C ARG A 353 10.51 -20.30 13.29
N GLN A 354 11.34 -19.54 13.98
CA GLN A 354 11.01 -19.03 15.31
C GLN A 354 10.41 -17.63 15.19
N ARG A 355 9.11 -17.52 15.46
CA ARG A 355 8.44 -16.22 15.53
C ARG A 355 8.85 -15.49 16.80
N ILE A 356 9.17 -14.21 16.67
CA ILE A 356 9.45 -13.34 17.81
C ILE A 356 8.11 -12.87 18.36
N LEU A 357 7.70 -13.44 19.49
CA LEU A 357 6.46 -13.06 20.17
C LEU A 357 6.73 -11.82 21.02
N LEU A 358 6.07 -10.72 20.68
CA LEU A 358 6.10 -9.49 21.48
C LEU A 358 5.25 -9.66 22.72
N THR A 359 5.81 -9.41 23.88
CA THR A 359 5.10 -9.44 25.17
C THR A 359 4.53 -8.06 25.51
N GLY A 360 3.39 -8.03 26.18
CA GLY A 360 2.72 -6.80 26.60
C GLY A 360 1.87 -6.13 25.51
N ASP A 361 1.00 -5.24 25.93
CA ASP A 361 0.11 -4.47 25.03
C ASP A 361 0.86 -3.33 24.35
N VAL A 362 0.29 -2.88 23.21
CA VAL A 362 0.78 -1.66 22.55
C VAL A 362 0.47 -0.47 23.45
N PRO A 363 1.49 0.31 23.87
CA PRO A 363 1.25 1.48 24.70
C PRO A 363 0.32 2.49 24.01
N SER A 364 -0.45 3.23 24.81
CA SER A 364 -1.37 4.24 24.28
C SER A 364 -0.62 5.47 23.74
N ALA A 365 -1.17 6.06 22.66
CA ALA A 365 -0.62 7.28 22.07
C ALA A 365 -0.86 8.53 22.94
N ASP A 366 -1.74 8.48 23.94
CA ASP A 366 -1.99 9.56 24.89
C ASP A 366 -0.99 9.58 26.07
N ASN A 367 -0.33 8.43 26.32
CA ASN A 367 0.70 8.30 27.35
C ASN A 367 1.85 7.41 26.82
N PRO A 368 2.61 7.87 25.82
CA PRO A 368 3.71 7.08 25.26
C PRO A 368 4.83 6.89 26.27
N PRO A 369 5.53 5.75 26.26
CA PRO A 369 6.70 5.51 27.12
C PRO A 369 7.76 6.59 26.97
N SER A 370 8.46 6.95 28.07
CA SER A 370 9.64 7.82 28.03
C SER A 370 10.79 7.14 27.27
N GLY A 371 11.72 7.92 26.72
CA GLY A 371 12.84 7.40 25.95
C GLY A 371 12.38 6.59 24.73
N CYS A 372 12.98 5.41 24.52
CA CYS A 372 12.60 4.53 23.42
C CYS A 372 11.16 4.02 23.58
N ARG A 373 10.29 4.35 22.65
CA ARG A 373 8.87 3.96 22.71
C ARG A 373 8.60 2.46 22.65
N PHE A 374 9.55 1.71 22.06
CA PHE A 374 9.44 0.25 21.97
C PHE A 374 9.95 -0.47 23.22
N ARG A 375 10.60 0.21 24.19
CA ARG A 375 11.28 -0.40 25.35
C ARG A 375 10.40 -1.34 26.16
N THR A 376 9.10 -1.08 26.29
CA THR A 376 8.16 -1.89 27.09
C THR A 376 7.86 -3.26 26.45
N ARG A 377 8.16 -3.44 25.17
CA ARG A 377 7.98 -4.69 24.41
C ARG A 377 9.30 -5.26 23.86
N CYS A 378 10.42 -4.57 24.14
CA CYS A 378 11.73 -4.91 23.57
C CYS A 378 12.48 -5.88 24.48
N TRP A 379 12.88 -7.03 23.94
CA TRP A 379 13.69 -8.01 24.66
C TRP A 379 15.13 -7.59 24.91
N LYS A 380 15.60 -6.52 24.26
CA LYS A 380 16.94 -5.92 24.43
C LYS A 380 16.92 -4.65 25.28
N ALA A 381 15.76 -4.29 25.88
CA ALA A 381 15.63 -3.04 26.63
C ALA A 381 16.60 -2.97 27.79
N GLN A 382 17.28 -1.83 27.92
CA GLN A 382 18.21 -1.50 29.02
C GLN A 382 17.84 -0.14 29.59
N GLU A 383 18.47 0.26 30.70
CA GLU A 383 18.16 1.49 31.41
C GLU A 383 18.22 2.77 30.53
N ILE A 384 19.21 2.85 29.62
CA ILE A 384 19.31 3.96 28.67
C ILE A 384 18.07 4.10 27.77
N CYS A 385 17.38 2.98 27.46
CA CYS A 385 16.17 3.01 26.65
C CYS A 385 14.99 3.70 27.36
N GLU A 386 15.03 3.81 28.68
CA GLU A 386 14.04 4.57 29.46
C GLU A 386 14.39 6.04 29.56
N GLN A 387 15.69 6.36 29.64
CA GLN A 387 16.19 7.68 29.89
C GLN A 387 16.30 8.54 28.63
N GLN A 388 16.63 7.92 27.48
CA GLN A 388 16.92 8.64 26.25
C GLN A 388 16.11 8.08 25.08
N ASP A 389 15.58 9.00 24.26
CA ASP A 389 14.95 8.68 22.99
C ASP A 389 16.05 8.47 21.92
N PRO A 390 16.12 7.28 21.29
CA PRO A 390 17.15 7.05 20.28
C PRO A 390 16.88 7.83 19.01
N GLU A 391 17.88 8.54 18.52
CA GLU A 391 17.81 9.25 17.25
C GLU A 391 17.88 8.27 16.07
N LEU A 392 17.16 8.59 14.99
CA LEU A 392 17.19 7.86 13.72
C LEU A 392 18.50 8.19 12.97
N THR A 393 19.53 7.39 13.18
CA THR A 393 20.88 7.60 12.64
C THR A 393 21.51 6.31 12.16
N GLU A 394 22.42 6.42 11.20
CA GLU A 394 23.28 5.31 10.81
C GLU A 394 24.49 5.20 11.74
N ARG A 395 24.77 3.98 12.24
CA ARG A 395 25.88 3.70 13.18
C ARG A 395 26.71 2.49 12.71
N GLY A 396 26.88 2.34 11.39
CA GLY A 396 27.66 1.27 10.77
C GLY A 396 26.84 0.05 10.34
N GLN A 397 25.52 0.06 10.47
CA GLN A 397 24.62 -1.01 10.00
C GLN A 397 24.21 -0.86 8.52
N GLY A 398 24.51 0.27 7.88
CA GLY A 398 24.26 0.54 6.47
C GLY A 398 22.97 1.31 6.17
N HIS A 399 22.10 1.55 7.16
CA HIS A 399 20.89 2.36 7.03
C HIS A 399 20.45 2.96 8.38
N PRO A 400 19.68 4.05 8.40
CA PRO A 400 19.24 4.71 9.63
C PRO A 400 18.32 3.85 10.51
N VAL A 401 18.62 3.79 11.82
CA VAL A 401 17.83 3.08 12.84
C VAL A 401 17.77 3.89 14.14
N ALA A 402 16.59 3.94 14.77
CA ALA A 402 16.37 4.57 16.07
C ALA A 402 16.44 3.52 17.20
N CYS A 403 17.64 3.00 17.47
CA CYS A 403 17.90 2.02 18.53
C CYS A 403 19.25 2.28 19.18
N HIS A 404 19.33 2.14 20.51
CA HIS A 404 20.61 2.22 21.25
C HIS A 404 21.49 0.99 21.01
N PHE A 405 20.89 -0.17 20.70
CA PHE A 405 21.56 -1.46 20.52
C PHE A 405 21.16 -2.09 19.19
N PRO A 406 21.45 -1.43 18.04
CA PRO A 406 21.10 -1.95 16.73
C PRO A 406 21.94 -3.22 16.46
N GLU A 407 21.28 -4.25 15.92
CA GLU A 407 21.93 -5.50 15.57
C GLU A 407 21.25 -6.11 14.34
N VAL A 408 22.02 -6.33 13.30
CA VAL A 408 21.53 -6.96 12.08
C VAL A 408 21.19 -8.43 12.37
N THR A 409 19.95 -8.80 12.13
CA THR A 409 19.50 -10.20 12.28
C THR A 409 18.73 -10.60 11.03
N ALA A 410 19.19 -11.61 10.31
CA ALA A 410 18.45 -12.19 9.18
C ALA A 410 17.23 -12.95 9.72
N VAL A 411 16.04 -12.40 9.55
CA VAL A 411 14.77 -12.97 10.03
C VAL A 411 14.10 -13.80 8.94
N LEU A 412 14.24 -13.38 7.69
CA LEU A 412 13.72 -14.06 6.51
C LEU A 412 14.90 -14.73 5.79
N GLN A 413 15.19 -16.01 6.08
CA GLN A 413 16.10 -16.79 5.24
C GLN A 413 15.34 -17.18 3.97
N THR A 414 15.44 -16.37 2.93
CA THR A 414 15.13 -16.78 1.57
C THR A 414 16.41 -17.31 0.94
N ARG A 415 16.50 -18.63 0.79
CA ARG A 415 17.43 -19.24 -0.18
C ARG A 415 16.80 -19.22 -1.55
#